data_caddc78a71db206bf7b30738d0d8c171
#
_entry.id   caddc78a71db206bf7b30738d0d8c171
#
_cell.length_a   1.000
_cell.length_b   1.000
_cell.length_c   1.000
_cell.angle_alpha   90.00
_cell.angle_beta   90.00
_cell.angle_gamma   90.00
#
_symmetry.space_group_name_H-M   'P 1'
#
loop_
_entity.id
_entity.type
_entity.pdbx_description
1 polymer ?
#
loop_
_entity_poly.entity_id
_entity_poly.type
_entity_poly.pdbx_seq_one_letter_code
_entity_poly.pdbx_strand_id
1 'polypeptide(L)'
;MPATAPIDAVMQALAVPTRRAVFERIVRSGEITVVELTRGSGVTQGAISQHLKSLKLAGLVVERPEGRNAYYRARPEGLEPLADWMGHYGAFWRDRFADLRTLLKEIDP
;
A
#
# COMPACT_ATOMS: atom_id res chain seq x y z
N MET A 1 -23.21 -9.15 12.82
CA MET A 1 -21.78 -9.26 12.42
C MET A 1 -21.01 -8.07 12.95
N PRO A 2 -19.87 -8.29 13.56
CA PRO A 2 -19.05 -7.16 13.94
C PRO A 2 -18.58 -6.42 12.68
N ALA A 3 -18.44 -5.11 12.78
CA ALA A 3 -17.90 -4.31 11.70
C ALA A 3 -16.46 -4.77 11.40
N THR A 4 -16.09 -4.79 10.12
CA THR A 4 -14.71 -5.07 9.72
C THR A 4 -13.81 -4.00 10.31
N ALA A 5 -12.75 -4.42 11.03
CA ALA A 5 -11.79 -3.46 11.56
C ALA A 5 -11.05 -2.76 10.42
N PRO A 6 -10.67 -1.47 10.59
CA PRO A 6 -9.96 -0.74 9.53
C PRO A 6 -8.72 -1.46 9.01
N ILE A 7 -7.99 -2.16 9.89
CA ILE A 7 -6.80 -2.91 9.46
C ILE A 7 -7.16 -4.04 8.50
N ASP A 8 -8.32 -4.66 8.67
CA ASP A 8 -8.74 -5.76 7.80
C ASP A 8 -8.91 -5.29 6.35
N ALA A 9 -9.49 -4.11 6.16
CA ALA A 9 -9.66 -3.53 4.83
C ALA A 9 -8.31 -3.26 4.17
N VAL A 10 -7.35 -2.74 4.93
CA VAL A 10 -6.00 -2.47 4.43
C VAL A 10 -5.29 -3.77 4.06
N MET A 11 -5.34 -4.76 4.94
CA MET A 11 -4.70 -6.05 4.71
C MET A 11 -5.29 -6.77 3.51
N GLN A 12 -6.63 -6.77 3.37
CA GLN A 12 -7.30 -7.40 2.25
C GLN A 12 -6.94 -6.71 0.93
N ALA A 13 -6.90 -5.38 0.93
CA ALA A 13 -6.55 -4.62 -0.27
C ALA A 13 -5.12 -4.94 -0.72
N LEU A 14 -4.18 -5.02 0.20
CA LEU A 14 -2.77 -5.23 -0.10
C LEU A 14 -2.38 -6.72 -0.21
N ALA A 15 -3.28 -7.64 0.11
CA ALA A 15 -3.02 -9.07 0.00
C ALA A 15 -2.98 -9.54 -1.46
N VAL A 16 -3.68 -8.88 -2.35
CA VAL A 16 -3.70 -9.21 -3.78
C VAL A 16 -2.45 -8.66 -4.44
N PRO A 17 -1.54 -9.50 -4.95
CA PRO A 17 -0.23 -9.03 -5.43
C PRO A 17 -0.31 -7.95 -6.52
N THR A 18 -1.20 -8.11 -7.50
CA THR A 18 -1.37 -7.12 -8.58
C THR A 18 -1.87 -5.79 -8.03
N ARG A 19 -2.83 -5.83 -7.11
CA ARG A 19 -3.36 -4.62 -6.47
C ARG A 19 -2.28 -3.92 -5.65
N ARG A 20 -1.49 -4.68 -4.90
CA ARG A 20 -0.38 -4.14 -4.13
C ARG A 20 0.65 -3.48 -5.05
N ALA A 21 0.95 -4.10 -6.19
CA ALA A 21 1.87 -3.52 -7.17
C ALA A 21 1.35 -2.20 -7.74
N VAL A 22 0.04 -2.11 -7.99
CA VAL A 22 -0.61 -0.86 -8.43
C VAL A 22 -0.42 0.23 -7.37
N PHE A 23 -0.71 -0.10 -6.11
CA PHE A 23 -0.53 0.83 -5.00
C PHE A 23 0.92 1.31 -4.90
N GLU A 24 1.88 0.40 -4.97
CA GLU A 24 3.31 0.74 -4.90
C GLU A 24 3.72 1.67 -6.02
N ARG A 25 3.20 1.45 -7.23
CA ARG A 25 3.49 2.32 -8.36
C ARG A 25 2.92 3.72 -8.16
N ILE A 26 1.72 3.83 -7.60
CA ILE A 26 1.12 5.13 -7.27
C ILE A 26 2.00 5.86 -6.26
N VAL A 27 2.47 5.18 -5.23
CA VAL A 27 3.35 5.76 -4.22
C VAL A 27 4.62 6.32 -4.88
N ARG A 28 5.25 5.54 -5.77
CA ARG A 28 6.48 5.96 -6.44
C ARG A 28 6.26 7.12 -7.41
N SER A 29 5.09 7.15 -8.06
CA SER A 29 4.80 8.15 -9.10
C SER A 29 4.31 9.48 -8.54
N GLY A 30 3.84 9.48 -7.30
CA GLY A 30 3.17 10.64 -6.71
C GLY A 30 1.72 10.74 -7.17
N GLU A 31 1.50 11.09 -8.42
CA GLU A 31 0.16 11.18 -9.01
C GLU A 31 0.19 10.57 -10.40
N ILE A 32 -0.79 9.74 -10.75
CA ILE A 32 -0.75 8.97 -11.98
C ILE A 32 -2.17 8.67 -12.47
N THR A 33 -2.35 8.57 -13.80
CA THR A 33 -3.64 8.24 -14.40
C THR A 33 -3.80 6.74 -14.61
N VAL A 34 -5.06 6.31 -14.84
CA VAL A 34 -5.38 4.91 -15.18
C VAL A 34 -4.61 4.47 -16.44
N VAL A 35 -4.56 5.33 -17.44
CA VAL A 35 -3.86 5.01 -18.69
C VAL A 35 -2.38 4.74 -18.45
N GLU A 36 -1.74 5.60 -17.66
CA GLU A 36 -0.33 5.42 -17.31
C GLU A 36 -0.10 4.16 -16.48
N LEU A 37 -1.00 3.87 -15.54
CA LEU A 37 -0.92 2.66 -14.72
C LEU A 37 -1.08 1.40 -15.58
N THR A 38 -1.93 1.46 -16.58
CA THR A 38 -2.18 0.31 -17.47
C THR A 38 -1.01 0.04 -18.39
N ARG A 39 -0.33 1.09 -18.83
CA ARG A 39 0.76 0.97 -19.80
C ARG A 39 1.90 0.14 -19.20
N GLY A 40 2.23 -0.95 -19.87
CA GLY A 40 3.31 -1.84 -19.45
C GLY A 40 3.00 -2.71 -18.24
N SER A 41 1.76 -2.69 -17.74
CA SER A 41 1.38 -3.44 -16.54
C SER A 41 1.13 -4.92 -16.82
N GLY A 42 0.84 -5.28 -18.06
CA GLY A 42 0.45 -6.65 -18.40
C GLY A 42 -1.00 -6.99 -18.09
N VAL A 43 -1.77 -6.04 -17.58
CA VAL A 43 -3.20 -6.25 -17.27
C VAL A 43 -4.04 -5.22 -18.01
N THR A 44 -5.35 -5.48 -18.10
CA THR A 44 -6.27 -4.60 -18.82
C THR A 44 -6.59 -3.34 -18.02
N GLN A 45 -7.02 -2.29 -18.73
CA GLN A 45 -7.46 -1.06 -18.09
C GLN A 45 -8.65 -1.33 -17.13
N GLY A 46 -9.55 -2.25 -17.53
CA GLY A 46 -10.66 -2.63 -16.66
C GLY A 46 -10.20 -3.26 -15.37
N ALA A 47 -9.18 -4.10 -15.40
CA ALA A 47 -8.60 -4.72 -14.21
C ALA A 47 -7.95 -3.65 -13.32
N ILE A 48 -7.20 -2.73 -13.90
CA ILE A 48 -6.59 -1.61 -13.17
C ILE A 48 -7.68 -0.79 -12.47
N SER A 49 -8.77 -0.47 -13.18
CA SER A 49 -9.88 0.29 -12.62
C SER A 49 -10.51 -0.42 -11.42
N GLN A 50 -10.65 -1.74 -11.48
CA GLN A 50 -11.18 -2.52 -10.35
C GLN A 50 -10.22 -2.49 -9.16
N HIS A 51 -8.92 -2.59 -9.40
CA HIS A 51 -7.93 -2.50 -8.33
C HIS A 51 -7.95 -1.12 -7.68
N LEU A 52 -8.08 -0.06 -8.48
CA LEU A 52 -8.17 1.31 -7.97
C LEU A 52 -9.41 1.51 -7.11
N LYS A 53 -10.54 0.94 -7.54
CA LYS A 53 -11.78 1.00 -6.76
C LYS A 53 -11.58 0.34 -5.39
N SER A 54 -10.96 -0.82 -5.35
CA SER A 54 -10.69 -1.53 -4.09
C SER A 54 -9.74 -0.73 -3.19
N LEU A 55 -8.68 -0.16 -3.76
CA LEU A 55 -7.73 0.67 -3.01
C LEU A 55 -8.42 1.94 -2.47
N LYS A 56 -9.29 2.55 -3.26
CA LYS A 56 -10.03 3.73 -2.84
C LYS A 56 -10.97 3.41 -1.68
N LEU A 57 -11.71 2.29 -1.78
CA LEU A 57 -12.62 1.85 -0.73
C LEU A 57 -11.88 1.52 0.57
N ALA A 58 -10.63 1.06 0.48
CA ALA A 58 -9.80 0.78 1.64
C ALA A 58 -9.15 2.05 2.22
N GLY A 59 -9.33 3.19 1.57
CA GLY A 59 -8.77 4.46 2.04
C GLY A 59 -7.28 4.62 1.74
N LEU A 60 -6.74 3.84 0.79
CA LEU A 60 -5.31 3.86 0.47
C LEU A 60 -4.94 4.81 -0.64
N VAL A 61 -5.90 5.20 -1.48
CA VAL A 61 -5.70 6.16 -2.55
C VAL A 61 -6.86 7.13 -2.61
N VAL A 62 -6.61 8.30 -3.19
CA VAL A 62 -7.62 9.29 -3.49
C VAL A 62 -7.59 9.58 -4.99
N GLU A 63 -8.77 9.89 -5.51
CA GLU A 63 -8.97 10.22 -6.92
C GLU A 63 -9.18 11.72 -7.07
N ARG A 64 -8.51 12.31 -8.04
CA ARG A 64 -8.70 13.73 -8.40
C ARG A 64 -9.13 13.80 -9.86
N PRO A 65 -10.41 14.05 -10.14
CA PRO A 65 -10.85 14.23 -11.52
C PRO A 65 -10.26 15.51 -12.11
N GLU A 66 -9.86 15.45 -13.38
CA GLU A 66 -9.41 16.63 -14.12
C GLU A 66 -9.75 16.43 -15.59
N GLY A 67 -10.75 17.18 -16.08
CA GLY A 67 -11.24 17.02 -17.44
C GLY A 67 -11.77 15.62 -17.67
N ARG A 68 -11.25 14.94 -18.69
CA ARG A 68 -11.63 13.56 -19.01
C ARG A 68 -10.76 12.54 -18.28
N ASN A 69 -9.76 12.98 -17.55
CA ASN A 69 -8.83 12.13 -16.84
C ASN A 69 -9.15 12.08 -15.35
N ALA A 70 -8.72 11.02 -14.71
CA ALA A 70 -8.71 10.92 -13.26
C ALA A 70 -7.28 10.60 -12.83
N TYR A 71 -6.80 11.35 -11.86
CA TYR A 71 -5.48 11.18 -11.28
C TYR A 71 -5.63 10.50 -9.92
N TYR A 72 -4.75 9.58 -9.64
CA TYR A 72 -4.73 8.83 -8.38
C TYR A 72 -3.43 9.11 -7.65
N ARG A 73 -3.54 9.34 -6.36
CA ARG A 73 -2.37 9.48 -5.49
C ARG A 73 -2.58 8.66 -4.23
N ALA A 74 -1.49 8.25 -3.62
CA ALA A 74 -1.55 7.51 -2.36
C ALA A 74 -2.06 8.42 -1.24
N ARG A 75 -2.76 7.80 -0.30
CA ARG A 75 -3.21 8.44 0.93
C ARG A 75 -2.46 7.77 2.08
N PRO A 76 -1.32 8.36 2.52
CA PRO A 76 -0.49 7.72 3.55
C PRO A 76 -1.24 7.40 4.85
N GLU A 77 -2.21 8.24 5.22
CA GLU A 77 -3.03 8.05 6.41
C GLU A 77 -3.82 6.74 6.37
N GLY A 78 -4.07 6.22 5.17
CA GLY A 78 -4.74 4.93 5.00
C GLY A 78 -3.95 3.76 5.57
N LEU A 79 -2.64 3.91 5.75
CA LEU A 79 -1.79 2.88 6.33
C LEU A 79 -1.72 2.94 7.87
N GLU A 80 -2.30 3.96 8.50
CA GLU A 80 -2.24 4.12 9.95
C GLU A 80 -2.74 2.88 10.72
N PRO A 81 -3.87 2.24 10.34
CA PRO A 81 -4.30 1.05 11.07
C PRO A 81 -3.26 -0.07 11.05
N LEU A 82 -2.56 -0.23 9.93
CA LEU A 82 -1.49 -1.22 9.82
C LEU A 82 -0.28 -0.82 10.66
N ALA A 83 0.11 0.44 10.61
CA ALA A 83 1.21 0.97 11.42
C ALA A 83 0.92 0.83 12.91
N ASP A 84 -0.29 1.14 13.33
CA ASP A 84 -0.72 1.01 14.73
C ASP A 84 -0.63 -0.45 15.19
N TRP A 85 -1.10 -1.37 14.36
CA TRP A 85 -1.03 -2.81 14.67
C TRP A 85 0.41 -3.26 14.80
N MET A 86 1.28 -2.85 13.88
CA MET A 86 2.71 -3.15 13.97
C MET A 86 3.35 -2.52 15.20
N GLY A 87 2.87 -1.34 15.60
CA GLY A 87 3.35 -0.65 16.79
C GLY A 87 3.14 -1.42 18.08
N HIS A 88 2.10 -2.26 18.16
CA HIS A 88 1.86 -3.11 19.32
C HIS A 88 3.00 -4.12 19.52
N TYR A 89 3.76 -4.38 18.50
CA TYR A 89 4.89 -5.30 18.53
C TYR A 89 6.23 -4.56 18.47
N GLY A 90 6.21 -3.26 18.77
CA GLY A 90 7.39 -2.41 18.63
C GLY A 90 8.59 -2.89 19.42
N ALA A 91 8.39 -3.33 20.68
CA ALA A 91 9.45 -3.86 21.50
C ALA A 91 10.08 -5.11 20.87
N PHE A 92 9.24 -6.02 20.37
CA PHE A 92 9.69 -7.22 19.69
C PHE A 92 10.59 -6.88 18.50
N TRP A 93 10.16 -5.93 17.66
CA TRP A 93 10.93 -5.53 16.50
C TRP A 93 12.24 -4.84 16.88
N ARG A 94 12.22 -3.99 17.89
CA ARG A 94 13.43 -3.30 18.38
C ARG A 94 14.48 -4.31 18.85
N ASP A 95 14.07 -5.32 19.60
CA ASP A 95 14.97 -6.35 20.09
C ASP A 95 15.58 -7.15 18.94
N ARG A 96 14.75 -7.53 17.94
CA ARG A 96 15.21 -8.27 16.78
C ARG A 96 16.21 -7.47 15.95
N PHE A 97 15.95 -6.20 15.75
CA PHE A 97 16.88 -5.34 15.02
C PHE A 97 18.18 -5.11 15.79
N ALA A 98 18.11 -5.03 17.11
CA ALA A 98 19.31 -4.93 17.96
C ALA A 98 20.16 -6.20 17.83
N ASP A 99 19.53 -7.38 17.88
CA ASP A 99 20.21 -8.66 17.70
C ASP A 99 20.90 -8.74 16.33
N LEU A 100 20.18 -8.35 15.28
CA LEU A 100 20.73 -8.33 13.93
C LEU A 100 21.94 -7.39 13.83
N ARG A 101 21.84 -6.22 14.43
CA ARG A 101 22.89 -5.21 14.42
C ARG A 101 24.15 -5.75 15.12
N THR A 102 23.97 -6.43 16.26
CA THR A 102 25.07 -7.06 16.99
C THR A 102 25.74 -8.15 16.14
N LEU A 103 24.91 -8.99 15.50
CA LEU A 103 25.42 -10.06 14.64
C LEU A 103 26.26 -9.51 13.47
N LEU A 104 25.78 -8.43 12.85
CA LEU A 104 26.48 -7.79 11.75
C LEU A 104 27.82 -7.21 12.18
N LYS A 105 27.93 -6.69 13.40
CA LYS A 105 29.18 -6.18 13.95
C LYS A 105 30.19 -7.31 14.17
N GLU A 106 29.75 -8.50 14.55
CA GLU A 106 30.61 -9.66 14.75
C GLU A 106 31.14 -10.18 13.42
N ILE A 107 30.37 -10.07 12.35
CA ILE A 107 30.76 -10.55 11.02
C ILE A 107 31.74 -9.58 10.35
N ASP A 108 31.56 -8.28 10.58
CA ASP A 108 32.36 -7.22 9.96
C ASP A 108 33.01 -6.37 11.05
N PRO A 109 34.09 -6.86 11.63
CA PRO A 109 34.85 -6.17 12.69
C PRO A 109 35.54 -4.90 12.19
#